data_2b098c9bfa3e6316554bf15081a88f37
#
_entry.id   2b098c9bfa3e6316554bf15081a88f37
#
_cell.length_a   1.000
_cell.length_b   1.000
_cell.length_c   1.000
_cell.angle_alpha   90.00
_cell.angle_beta   90.00
_cell.angle_gamma   90.00
#
_symmetry.space_group_name_H-M   'P 1'
#
loop_
_entity.id
_entity.type
_entity.pdbx_description
1 polymer ?
#
loop_
_entity_poly.entity_id
_entity_poly.type
_entity_poly.pdbx_seq_one_letter_code
_entity_poly.pdbx_strand_id
1 'polypeptide(L)'
;QQMLSCEISGVLFTRDPVNAQDRILVEYTAGHNAGITGGGEKVSRYRVDGKTGAVTEGGNGLPAAIIRRLLRAARHLEAAFGYPCDVEWGARGGRLWLFQVRPMAIRFDPQLYCTVIGDDLDGILLDRYARPASVCYLSLLESWQSRVYLSLFDNRPGREFSERPLQFAYNRVYWNVRYQKAYFEAKPDSRRKRRRLRRWIGCGYRSWYRRLPRYEKTLKRLEAAERVEDTGDLMKILDRCIYNFCVFLGRDHFRFLGIAQLLYGRIREVCGGDEEAIKAAEKLIGRYSMRNMTVEANRSLQRMAAFIRSREEMRCVFIRMDAKEILRKVEKEETFSELRERLREFLTEHGHRGMACDDLYYPHWLEDPVKVATLLQQLVRTDPALLSREAEQEGETKSETALSARLAGGHPHPRRYRRYLTHYWRLCGEYMRLRENQRYYFDKSWVLLRRILLKIGRRFTQEGRLEGMEDVFHLSIEEIRLMSRYSGIPADRRAIAARREAFEREGRNTPPYMIRDSRQIAVQKGSGHTSYKGLGISAGRAEGVVRYIRGAEDFGGLLPGCI
;
A
#
# COMPACT_ATOMS: atom_id res chain seq x y z
N GLN A 1 -26.76 43.86 18.52
CA GLN A 1 -25.29 43.72 18.48
C GLN A 1 -24.66 45.06 18.16
N GLN A 2 -23.56 45.38 18.82
CA GLN A 2 -22.78 46.56 18.51
C GLN A 2 -22.06 46.39 17.17
N MET A 3 -22.25 47.27 16.21
CA MET A 3 -21.51 47.25 14.95
C MET A 3 -20.05 47.63 15.19
N LEU A 4 -19.14 46.77 14.75
CA LEU A 4 -17.70 46.97 14.86
C LEU A 4 -17.12 47.25 13.47
N SER A 5 -16.51 48.43 13.28
CA SER A 5 -15.76 48.73 12.08
C SER A 5 -14.40 48.04 12.12
N CYS A 6 -14.21 46.98 11.31
CA CYS A 6 -13.00 46.20 11.26
C CYS A 6 -12.02 46.72 10.21
N GLU A 7 -10.72 46.57 10.46
CA GLU A 7 -9.66 46.81 9.49
C GLU A 7 -9.52 45.59 8.54
N ILE A 8 -9.71 44.38 9.08
CA ILE A 8 -9.69 43.12 8.37
C ILE A 8 -10.81 42.27 8.96
N SER A 9 -11.53 41.54 8.12
CA SER A 9 -12.54 40.59 8.56
C SER A 9 -12.56 39.35 7.64
N GLY A 10 -13.18 38.28 8.12
CA GLY A 10 -13.14 37.03 7.36
C GLY A 10 -13.92 35.89 7.98
N VAL A 11 -13.72 34.72 7.40
CA VAL A 11 -14.24 33.46 7.87
C VAL A 11 -13.06 32.56 8.22
N LEU A 12 -13.17 31.84 9.31
CA LEU A 12 -12.21 30.84 9.78
C LEU A 12 -12.92 29.49 9.82
N PHE A 13 -12.44 28.56 9.01
CA PHE A 13 -12.81 27.16 9.11
C PHE A 13 -11.75 26.44 9.95
N THR A 14 -12.17 25.85 11.05
CA THR A 14 -11.23 25.16 11.95
C THR A 14 -10.70 23.84 11.37
N ARG A 15 -11.33 23.36 10.28
CA ARG A 15 -10.91 22.26 9.40
C ARG A 15 -11.08 22.66 7.94
N ASP A 16 -10.39 21.96 7.03
CA ASP A 16 -10.62 22.15 5.60
C ASP A 16 -12.03 21.65 5.22
N PRO A 17 -12.93 22.49 4.69
CA PRO A 17 -14.31 22.11 4.40
C PRO A 17 -14.43 21.13 3.22
N VAL A 18 -13.42 21.06 2.36
CA VAL A 18 -13.48 20.24 1.12
C VAL A 18 -13.02 18.80 1.34
N ASN A 19 -11.99 18.60 2.20
CA ASN A 19 -11.32 17.29 2.32
C ASN A 19 -11.28 16.79 3.77
N ALA A 20 -11.95 17.44 4.72
CA ALA A 20 -11.93 17.12 6.15
C ALA A 20 -10.51 17.03 6.77
N GLN A 21 -9.49 17.52 6.05
CA GLN A 21 -8.10 17.47 6.48
C GLN A 21 -7.87 18.32 7.73
N ASP A 22 -6.90 17.92 8.56
CA ASP A 22 -6.48 18.68 9.74
C ASP A 22 -5.71 19.95 9.32
N ARG A 23 -6.41 20.83 8.61
CA ARG A 23 -5.91 22.12 8.13
C ARG A 23 -6.91 23.20 8.49
N ILE A 24 -6.42 24.30 9.04
CA ILE A 24 -7.22 25.48 9.32
C ILE A 24 -7.19 26.36 8.08
N LEU A 25 -8.37 26.74 7.60
CA LEU A 25 -8.53 27.65 6.46
C LEU A 25 -9.04 29.00 6.98
N VAL A 26 -8.36 30.07 6.61
CA VAL A 26 -8.77 31.45 6.88
C VAL A 26 -8.97 32.14 5.55
N GLU A 27 -10.17 32.62 5.31
CA GLU A 27 -10.52 33.51 4.19
C GLU A 27 -10.75 34.90 4.74
N TYR A 28 -10.16 35.92 4.14
CA TYR A 28 -10.21 37.27 4.67
C TYR A 28 -10.16 38.33 3.58
N THR A 29 -10.68 39.50 3.93
CA THR A 29 -10.65 40.73 3.12
C THR A 29 -10.35 41.93 4.00
N ALA A 30 -9.96 43.05 3.41
CA ALA A 30 -9.84 44.33 4.10
C ALA A 30 -11.26 44.91 4.36
N GLY A 31 -11.46 45.46 5.54
CA GLY A 31 -12.75 46.06 5.92
C GLY A 31 -13.80 45.06 6.39
N HIS A 32 -15.04 45.22 5.96
CA HIS A 32 -16.19 44.43 6.37
C HIS A 32 -16.36 43.16 5.56
N ASN A 33 -16.88 42.09 6.18
CA ASN A 33 -17.02 40.73 5.65
C ASN A 33 -18.14 40.56 4.57
N ALA A 34 -18.86 41.63 4.22
CA ALA A 34 -19.99 41.55 3.29
C ALA A 34 -19.63 41.00 1.89
N GLY A 35 -18.39 41.19 1.45
CA GLY A 35 -17.90 40.65 0.17
C GLY A 35 -17.59 39.15 0.14
N ILE A 36 -17.25 38.55 1.29
CA ILE A 36 -16.94 37.11 1.37
C ILE A 36 -18.22 36.28 1.33
N THR A 37 -19.27 36.75 2.01
CA THR A 37 -20.57 36.07 2.04
C THR A 37 -21.39 36.30 0.77
N GLY A 38 -21.10 37.35 -0.02
CA GLY A 38 -21.80 37.74 -1.24
C GLY A 38 -21.12 37.38 -2.57
N GLY A 39 -19.91 36.85 -2.56
CA GLY A 39 -19.22 36.30 -3.78
C GLY A 39 -18.59 37.35 -4.71
N GLY A 40 -18.34 38.58 -4.26
CA GLY A 40 -17.99 39.73 -5.12
C GLY A 40 -16.60 40.34 -4.98
N GLU A 41 -15.79 39.99 -3.99
CA GLU A 41 -14.48 40.62 -3.75
C GLU A 41 -13.30 39.65 -3.80
N LYS A 42 -12.07 40.20 -4.02
CA LYS A 42 -10.82 39.47 -3.93
C LYS A 42 -10.60 38.91 -2.52
N VAL A 43 -10.95 37.65 -2.30
CA VAL A 43 -10.75 36.95 -1.05
C VAL A 43 -9.33 36.41 -1.01
N SER A 44 -8.58 36.80 0.03
CA SER A 44 -7.27 36.22 0.31
C SER A 44 -7.42 34.97 1.18
N ARG A 45 -6.62 33.96 0.91
CA ARG A 45 -6.66 32.67 1.62
C ARG A 45 -5.38 32.42 2.39
N TYR A 46 -5.52 31.76 3.55
CA TYR A 46 -4.42 31.34 4.39
C TYR A 46 -4.70 29.93 4.92
N ARG A 47 -3.85 28.98 4.58
CA ARG A 47 -3.98 27.59 5.06
C ARG A 47 -2.84 27.23 5.98
N VAL A 48 -3.18 26.62 7.10
CA VAL A 48 -2.23 26.21 8.13
C VAL A 48 -2.45 24.74 8.48
N ASP A 49 -1.38 23.98 8.52
CA ASP A 49 -1.41 22.60 9.02
C ASP A 49 -1.81 22.59 10.50
N GLY A 50 -2.88 21.89 10.83
CA GLY A 50 -3.46 21.87 12.18
C GLY A 50 -2.56 21.25 13.24
N LYS A 51 -1.65 20.35 12.85
CA LYS A 51 -0.72 19.64 13.76
C LYS A 51 0.56 20.43 14.00
N THR A 52 1.15 20.91 12.92
CA THR A 52 2.49 21.54 12.97
C THR A 52 2.41 23.06 13.10
N GLY A 53 1.25 23.66 12.75
CA GLY A 53 1.11 25.11 12.66
C GLY A 53 1.86 25.71 11.47
N ALA A 54 2.39 24.87 10.55
CA ALA A 54 3.09 25.34 9.38
C ALA A 54 2.13 25.90 8.34
N VAL A 55 2.47 27.02 7.76
CA VAL A 55 1.71 27.63 6.65
C VAL A 55 1.95 26.78 5.40
N THR A 56 0.87 26.28 4.81
CA THR A 56 0.91 25.46 3.58
C THR A 56 0.51 26.27 2.35
N GLU A 57 -0.31 27.32 2.55
CA GLU A 57 -0.70 28.27 1.51
C GLU A 57 -0.98 29.61 2.20
N GLY A 58 -0.49 30.70 1.67
CA GLY A 58 -0.77 32.01 2.29
C GLY A 58 -0.32 33.18 1.45
N GLY A 59 -1.18 34.20 1.41
CA GLY A 59 -0.89 35.51 0.84
C GLY A 59 -0.25 36.44 1.88
N ASN A 60 0.50 37.41 1.38
CA ASN A 60 1.02 38.51 2.19
C ASN A 60 -0.12 39.46 2.56
N GLY A 61 -0.42 39.63 3.83
CA GLY A 61 -1.42 40.62 4.25
C GLY A 61 -2.02 40.44 5.64
N LEU A 62 -2.02 39.19 6.18
CA LEU A 62 -2.55 38.97 7.52
C LEU A 62 -1.43 39.09 8.57
N PRO A 63 -1.52 39.97 9.57
CA PRO A 63 -0.50 40.13 10.59
C PRO A 63 -0.27 38.82 11.37
N ALA A 64 0.98 38.42 11.60
CA ALA A 64 1.33 37.18 12.29
C ALA A 64 0.71 37.07 13.71
N ALA A 65 0.46 38.20 14.36
CA ALA A 65 -0.23 38.24 15.66
C ALA A 65 -1.70 37.83 15.54
N ILE A 66 -2.39 38.24 14.48
CA ILE A 66 -3.78 37.86 14.20
C ILE A 66 -3.85 36.39 13.85
N ILE A 67 -2.96 35.88 12.98
CA ILE A 67 -2.87 34.44 12.64
C ILE A 67 -2.76 33.61 13.92
N ARG A 68 -1.80 33.92 14.80
CA ARG A 68 -1.62 33.18 16.06
C ARG A 68 -2.86 33.20 16.96
N ARG A 69 -3.62 34.28 16.96
CA ARG A 69 -4.87 34.40 17.72
C ARG A 69 -5.98 33.58 17.09
N LEU A 70 -6.12 33.60 15.76
CA LEU A 70 -7.07 32.76 15.01
C LEU A 70 -6.81 31.27 15.22
N LEU A 71 -5.54 30.84 15.16
CA LEU A 71 -5.18 29.44 15.39
C LEU A 71 -5.48 28.98 16.82
N ARG A 72 -5.27 29.86 17.81
CA ARG A 72 -5.66 29.58 19.20
C ARG A 72 -7.19 29.54 19.35
N ALA A 73 -7.90 30.48 18.76
CA ALA A 73 -9.36 30.50 18.76
C ALA A 73 -9.93 29.22 18.11
N ALA A 74 -9.43 28.80 16.94
CA ALA A 74 -9.85 27.58 16.27
C ALA A 74 -9.77 26.35 17.19
N ARG A 75 -8.62 26.14 17.83
CA ARG A 75 -8.42 25.00 18.75
C ARG A 75 -9.31 25.09 19.98
N HIS A 76 -9.49 26.27 20.54
CA HIS A 76 -10.33 26.48 21.73
C HIS A 76 -11.81 26.24 21.41
N LEU A 77 -12.28 26.73 20.27
CA LEU A 77 -13.67 26.58 19.84
C LEU A 77 -13.98 25.09 19.54
N GLU A 78 -13.12 24.37 18.80
CA GLU A 78 -13.30 22.95 18.59
C GLU A 78 -13.37 22.17 19.91
N ALA A 79 -12.50 22.50 20.86
CA ALA A 79 -12.50 21.84 22.17
C ALA A 79 -13.74 22.17 22.99
N ALA A 80 -14.22 23.41 22.93
CA ALA A 80 -15.38 23.88 23.70
C ALA A 80 -16.70 23.35 23.13
N PHE A 81 -16.84 23.34 21.81
CA PHE A 81 -18.08 22.93 21.16
C PHE A 81 -18.14 21.46 20.78
N GLY A 82 -17.01 20.74 20.74
CA GLY A 82 -16.95 19.33 20.39
C GLY A 82 -17.25 19.01 18.92
N TYR A 83 -17.12 19.99 18.02
CA TYR A 83 -17.25 19.85 16.57
C TYR A 83 -16.40 20.90 15.82
N PRO A 84 -16.05 20.64 14.54
CA PRO A 84 -15.42 21.63 13.68
C PRO A 84 -16.30 22.85 13.46
N CYS A 85 -15.71 24.03 13.56
CA CYS A 85 -16.42 25.28 13.54
C CYS A 85 -16.14 26.11 12.29
N ASP A 86 -17.20 26.76 11.81
CA ASP A 86 -17.20 27.86 10.87
C ASP A 86 -17.39 29.16 11.70
N VAL A 87 -16.42 30.07 11.61
CA VAL A 87 -16.33 31.23 12.51
C VAL A 87 -16.19 32.50 11.71
N GLU A 88 -17.14 33.41 11.91
CA GLU A 88 -17.02 34.79 11.40
C GLU A 88 -16.21 35.61 12.40
N TRP A 89 -15.21 36.34 11.89
CA TRP A 89 -14.29 37.09 12.72
C TRP A 89 -13.93 38.47 12.11
N GLY A 90 -13.45 39.37 12.96
CA GLY A 90 -12.88 40.64 12.56
C GLY A 90 -11.73 41.06 13.45
N ALA A 91 -10.87 41.94 12.93
CA ALA A 91 -9.74 42.48 13.66
C ALA A 91 -9.70 44.03 13.52
N ARG A 92 -9.36 44.68 14.64
CA ARG A 92 -9.14 46.14 14.72
C ARG A 92 -8.13 46.44 15.82
N GLY A 93 -7.16 47.28 15.54
CA GLY A 93 -6.13 47.68 16.52
C GLY A 93 -5.37 46.46 17.09
N GLY A 94 -5.14 45.41 16.28
CA GLY A 94 -4.51 44.17 16.69
C GLY A 94 -5.36 43.29 17.61
N ARG A 95 -6.61 43.65 17.94
CA ARG A 95 -7.55 42.79 18.68
C ARG A 95 -8.39 41.96 17.71
N LEU A 96 -8.74 40.73 18.12
CA LEU A 96 -9.60 39.81 17.39
C LEU A 96 -10.98 39.76 18.06
N TRP A 97 -12.04 39.82 17.27
CA TRP A 97 -13.44 39.60 17.68
C TRP A 97 -14.00 38.43 16.88
N LEU A 98 -14.77 37.58 17.55
CA LEU A 98 -15.53 36.50 16.94
C LEU A 98 -17.00 36.95 16.91
N PHE A 99 -17.60 36.97 15.74
CA PHE A 99 -18.96 37.45 15.55
C PHE A 99 -20.00 36.36 15.60
N GLN A 100 -19.66 35.21 14.96
CA GLN A 100 -20.52 34.04 14.89
C GLN A 100 -19.66 32.78 14.91
N VAL A 101 -20.17 31.76 15.58
CA VAL A 101 -19.62 30.40 15.57
C VAL A 101 -20.76 29.43 15.27
N ARG A 102 -20.59 28.60 14.28
CA ARG A 102 -21.57 27.59 13.90
C ARG A 102 -20.87 26.27 13.56
N PRO A 103 -21.59 25.12 13.62
CA PRO A 103 -21.06 23.84 13.13
C PRO A 103 -20.68 23.96 11.65
N MET A 104 -19.49 23.50 11.32
CA MET A 104 -19.02 23.49 9.95
C MET A 104 -19.75 22.39 9.16
N ALA A 105 -20.30 22.74 8.00
CA ALA A 105 -20.83 21.77 7.06
C ALA A 105 -19.66 21.06 6.34
N ILE A 106 -19.40 19.81 6.72
CA ILE A 106 -18.38 18.99 6.08
C ILE A 106 -19.06 18.16 5.00
N ARG A 107 -18.54 18.24 3.78
CA ARG A 107 -18.97 17.41 2.65
C ARG A 107 -17.85 16.45 2.30
N PHE A 108 -18.19 15.18 2.13
CA PHE A 108 -17.28 14.18 1.61
C PHE A 108 -17.29 14.22 0.09
N ASP A 109 -16.12 14.13 -0.54
CA ASP A 109 -16.04 14.10 -1.99
C ASP A 109 -16.53 12.72 -2.52
N PRO A 110 -17.65 12.66 -3.25
CA PRO A 110 -18.19 11.39 -3.77
C PRO A 110 -17.31 10.76 -4.85
N GLN A 111 -16.40 11.53 -5.46
CA GLN A 111 -15.51 11.07 -6.54
C GLN A 111 -14.06 10.86 -6.07
N LEU A 112 -13.81 10.89 -4.77
CA LEU A 112 -12.46 10.75 -4.22
C LEU A 112 -11.78 9.47 -4.73
N TYR A 113 -10.67 9.62 -5.45
CA TYR A 113 -9.89 8.56 -6.13
C TYR A 113 -10.62 7.82 -7.28
N CYS A 114 -11.88 8.17 -7.60
CA CYS A 114 -12.64 7.49 -8.64
C CYS A 114 -12.32 8.04 -10.04
N THR A 115 -12.02 9.33 -10.13
CA THR A 115 -11.70 10.02 -11.37
C THR A 115 -10.22 10.39 -11.43
N VAL A 116 -9.75 10.74 -12.63
CA VAL A 116 -8.42 11.35 -12.79
C VAL A 116 -8.43 12.72 -12.16
N ILE A 117 -7.60 12.93 -11.14
CA ILE A 117 -7.47 14.22 -10.46
C ILE A 117 -6.21 14.91 -10.98
N GLY A 118 -6.40 16.04 -11.67
CA GLY A 118 -5.33 16.92 -12.15
C GLY A 118 -4.93 16.72 -13.61
N ASP A 119 -4.43 17.81 -14.22
CA ASP A 119 -4.09 17.84 -15.65
C ASP A 119 -2.73 17.19 -15.98
N ASP A 120 -1.92 16.89 -14.97
CA ASP A 120 -0.53 16.42 -15.11
C ASP A 120 -0.33 14.95 -14.70
N LEU A 121 -1.34 14.09 -14.88
CA LEU A 121 -1.22 12.68 -14.56
C LEU A 121 -0.40 11.96 -15.63
N ASP A 122 0.79 11.47 -15.26
CA ASP A 122 1.66 10.64 -16.11
C ASP A 122 2.07 9.41 -15.30
N GLY A 123 1.31 8.34 -15.47
CA GLY A 123 1.40 7.17 -14.59
C GLY A 123 1.31 5.84 -15.31
N ILE A 124 2.03 4.85 -14.77
CA ILE A 124 1.95 3.44 -15.14
C ILE A 124 1.26 2.69 -14.02
N LEU A 125 0.24 1.90 -14.35
CA LEU A 125 -0.49 1.06 -13.41
C LEU A 125 0.47 0.13 -12.66
N LEU A 126 0.37 0.11 -11.35
CA LEU A 126 1.06 -0.91 -10.56
C LEU A 126 0.29 -2.23 -10.65
N ASP A 127 0.94 -3.28 -11.14
CA ASP A 127 0.36 -4.62 -11.40
C ASP A 127 -0.42 -5.19 -10.20
N ARG A 128 -0.01 -4.85 -8.99
CA ARG A 128 -0.68 -5.27 -7.75
C ARG A 128 -2.10 -4.74 -7.61
N TYR A 129 -2.43 -3.67 -8.32
CA TYR A 129 -3.73 -3.00 -8.27
C TYR A 129 -4.55 -3.26 -9.53
N ALA A 130 -4.47 -4.46 -10.07
CA ALA A 130 -5.38 -4.92 -11.12
C ALA A 130 -6.85 -4.87 -10.65
N ARG A 131 -7.09 -5.14 -9.36
CA ARG A 131 -8.39 -4.90 -8.70
C ARG A 131 -8.46 -3.48 -8.13
N PRO A 132 -9.68 -2.92 -7.95
CA PRO A 132 -9.83 -1.61 -7.31
C PRO A 132 -9.33 -1.63 -5.88
N ALA A 133 -8.76 -0.52 -5.46
CA ALA A 133 -8.37 -0.27 -4.09
C ALA A 133 -9.40 0.64 -3.40
N SER A 134 -9.65 0.39 -2.11
CA SER A 134 -10.61 1.13 -1.32
C SER A 134 -10.16 2.57 -1.06
N VAL A 135 -11.10 3.48 -0.87
CA VAL A 135 -10.81 4.89 -0.55
C VAL A 135 -9.97 5.00 0.73
N CYS A 136 -10.29 4.17 1.74
CA CYS A 136 -9.53 4.12 2.98
C CYS A 136 -8.06 3.81 2.74
N TYR A 137 -7.78 2.79 1.95
CA TYR A 137 -6.42 2.38 1.64
C TYR A 137 -5.68 3.40 0.78
N LEU A 138 -6.33 3.95 -0.25
CA LEU A 138 -5.72 4.97 -1.12
C LEU A 138 -5.34 6.22 -0.33
N SER A 139 -6.22 6.68 0.56
CA SER A 139 -5.94 7.82 1.44
C SER A 139 -4.80 7.55 2.43
N LEU A 140 -4.69 6.30 2.91
CA LEU A 140 -3.57 5.86 3.73
C LEU A 140 -2.27 5.91 2.92
N LEU A 141 -2.23 5.36 1.71
CA LEU A 141 -1.07 5.43 0.81
C LEU A 141 -0.69 6.88 0.51
N GLU A 142 -1.65 7.75 0.21
CA GLU A 142 -1.40 9.16 -0.02
C GLU A 142 -0.74 9.84 1.18
N SER A 143 -1.23 9.56 2.39
CA SER A 143 -0.75 10.19 3.62
C SER A 143 0.70 9.85 3.97
N TRP A 144 1.18 8.67 3.59
CA TRP A 144 2.51 8.20 3.98
C TRP A 144 3.54 8.17 2.85
N GLN A 145 3.11 8.26 1.57
CA GLN A 145 4.02 8.19 0.43
C GLN A 145 5.17 9.19 0.52
N SER A 146 4.92 10.43 0.93
CA SER A 146 5.95 11.47 1.09
C SER A 146 7.00 11.13 2.14
N ARG A 147 6.66 10.31 3.14
CA ARG A 147 7.57 9.89 4.21
C ARG A 147 8.43 8.69 3.83
N VAL A 148 7.90 7.82 2.98
CA VAL A 148 8.52 6.54 2.63
C VAL A 148 9.43 6.65 1.42
N TYR A 149 8.95 7.23 0.34
CA TYR A 149 9.66 7.25 -0.94
C TYR A 149 10.81 8.25 -0.99
N LEU A 150 10.81 9.29 -0.15
CA LEU A 150 11.87 10.29 -0.09
C LEU A 150 13.23 9.79 0.44
N SER A 151 13.36 8.52 0.84
CA SER A 151 14.45 8.09 1.71
C SER A 151 15.53 7.20 1.09
N LEU A 152 15.44 6.77 -0.19
CA LEU A 152 16.40 5.80 -0.73
C LEU A 152 17.85 6.35 -0.77
N PHE A 153 18.02 7.59 -1.16
CA PHE A 153 19.36 8.19 -1.31
C PHE A 153 19.63 9.43 -0.44
N ASP A 154 18.71 9.80 0.48
CA ASP A 154 18.71 11.11 1.15
C ASP A 154 18.76 12.30 0.15
N ASN A 155 18.67 12.01 -1.12
CA ASN A 155 18.44 13.01 -2.14
C ASN A 155 16.97 13.32 -2.06
N ARG A 156 16.61 14.33 -1.29
CA ARG A 156 15.38 15.04 -1.58
C ARG A 156 15.57 15.53 -3.01
N PRO A 157 14.74 15.12 -3.98
CA PRO A 157 14.61 15.89 -5.20
C PRO A 157 14.46 17.33 -4.70
N GLY A 158 15.16 18.30 -5.26
CA GLY A 158 15.18 19.66 -4.72
C GLY A 158 13.77 20.11 -4.40
N ARG A 159 13.58 21.14 -3.60
CA ARG A 159 12.25 21.69 -3.20
C ARG A 159 11.32 21.95 -4.41
N GLU A 160 11.85 21.90 -5.62
CA GLU A 160 11.20 22.01 -6.92
C GLU A 160 10.39 20.77 -7.34
N PHE A 161 10.60 19.59 -6.72
CA PHE A 161 9.84 18.39 -7.04
C PHE A 161 8.55 18.37 -6.21
N SER A 162 7.51 19.03 -6.71
CA SER A 162 6.15 18.99 -6.15
C SER A 162 5.44 17.65 -6.44
N GLU A 163 6.03 16.82 -7.31
CA GLU A 163 5.41 15.59 -7.79
C GLU A 163 5.48 14.46 -6.77
N ARG A 164 4.36 13.78 -6.62
CA ARG A 164 4.22 12.62 -5.71
C ARG A 164 4.60 11.34 -6.44
N PRO A 165 5.24 10.36 -5.77
CA PRO A 165 5.62 9.08 -6.39
C PRO A 165 4.44 8.24 -6.85
N LEU A 166 3.32 8.29 -6.12
CA LEU A 166 2.09 7.58 -6.43
C LEU A 166 1.01 8.56 -6.85
N GLN A 167 0.27 8.18 -7.87
CA GLN A 167 -0.90 8.86 -8.38
C GLN A 167 -2.10 7.92 -8.31
N PHE A 168 -3.30 8.46 -8.16
CA PHE A 168 -4.50 7.70 -7.94
C PHE A 168 -5.57 8.08 -8.96
N ALA A 169 -6.14 7.08 -9.62
CA ALA A 169 -7.27 7.21 -10.54
C ALA A 169 -7.99 5.87 -10.68
N TYR A 170 -9.29 5.88 -10.98
CA TYR A 170 -10.10 4.66 -11.20
C TYR A 170 -10.01 3.66 -10.05
N ASN A 171 -9.93 4.15 -8.81
CA ASN A 171 -9.66 3.31 -7.63
C ASN A 171 -8.40 2.43 -7.80
N ARG A 172 -7.35 2.95 -8.46
CA ARG A 172 -6.09 2.25 -8.71
C ARG A 172 -4.91 3.12 -8.32
N VAL A 173 -3.76 2.48 -8.20
CA VAL A 173 -2.49 3.13 -7.90
C VAL A 173 -1.62 3.10 -9.15
N TYR A 174 -1.16 4.27 -9.54
CA TYR A 174 -0.26 4.47 -10.66
C TYR A 174 1.09 4.97 -10.16
N TRP A 175 2.15 4.46 -10.76
CA TRP A 175 3.49 4.94 -10.49
C TRP A 175 3.77 6.17 -11.35
N ASN A 176 4.10 7.30 -10.73
CA ASN A 176 4.44 8.52 -11.44
C ASN A 176 5.75 8.36 -12.22
N VAL A 177 5.68 8.39 -13.55
CA VAL A 177 6.82 8.14 -14.45
C VAL A 177 7.88 9.23 -14.33
N ARG A 178 7.47 10.49 -14.19
CA ARG A 178 8.40 11.63 -14.06
C ARG A 178 9.18 11.53 -12.75
N TYR A 179 8.49 11.20 -11.64
CA TYR A 179 9.13 10.96 -10.36
C TYR A 179 10.09 9.78 -10.43
N GLN A 180 9.68 8.67 -11.02
CA GLN A 180 10.50 7.47 -11.18
C GLN A 180 11.80 7.77 -11.93
N LYS A 181 11.71 8.47 -13.06
CA LYS A 181 12.87 8.88 -13.87
C LYS A 181 13.84 9.71 -13.05
N ALA A 182 13.36 10.79 -12.42
CA ALA A 182 14.19 11.65 -11.59
C ALA A 182 14.81 10.89 -10.38
N TYR A 183 14.07 9.96 -9.79
CA TYR A 183 14.52 9.16 -8.67
C TYR A 183 15.64 8.18 -9.02
N PHE A 184 15.54 7.47 -10.17
CA PHE A 184 16.55 6.51 -10.61
C PHE A 184 17.74 7.17 -11.32
N GLU A 185 17.56 8.31 -11.95
CA GLU A 185 18.65 9.11 -12.55
C GLU A 185 19.45 9.89 -11.49
N ALA A 186 18.92 10.08 -10.30
CA ALA A 186 19.60 10.76 -9.22
C ALA A 186 20.85 9.99 -8.76
N LYS A 187 22.03 10.48 -9.13
CA LYS A 187 23.32 9.93 -8.69
C LYS A 187 23.70 10.54 -7.32
N PRO A 188 24.36 9.76 -6.45
CA PRO A 188 24.86 10.32 -5.20
C PRO A 188 25.89 11.41 -5.50
N ASP A 189 25.55 12.63 -5.12
CA ASP A 189 26.27 13.88 -5.43
C ASP A 189 27.55 14.09 -4.63
N SER A 190 27.80 13.29 -3.57
CA SER A 190 28.95 13.45 -2.70
C SER A 190 29.66 12.13 -2.38
N ARG A 191 30.98 12.23 -2.09
CA ARG A 191 31.77 11.09 -1.63
C ARG A 191 31.17 10.45 -0.37
N ARG A 192 30.57 11.23 0.54
CA ARG A 192 29.92 10.77 1.78
C ARG A 192 28.67 9.92 1.45
N LYS A 193 27.81 10.38 0.53
CA LYS A 193 26.61 9.64 0.09
C LYS A 193 26.99 8.34 -0.62
N ARG A 194 28.01 8.36 -1.49
CA ARG A 194 28.54 7.15 -2.16
C ARG A 194 29.08 6.13 -1.15
N ARG A 195 29.84 6.59 -0.13
CA ARG A 195 30.36 5.71 0.93
C ARG A 195 29.22 5.12 1.78
N ARG A 196 28.22 5.91 2.10
CA ARG A 196 27.02 5.47 2.84
C ARG A 196 26.25 4.42 2.05
N LEU A 197 26.03 4.65 0.74
CA LEU A 197 25.36 3.68 -0.14
C LEU A 197 26.14 2.35 -0.20
N ARG A 198 27.44 2.40 -0.44
CA ARG A 198 28.30 1.18 -0.44
C ARG A 198 28.17 0.40 0.87
N ARG A 199 28.18 1.10 2.01
CA ARG A 199 27.98 0.46 3.32
C ARG A 199 26.59 -0.16 3.43
N TRP A 200 25.55 0.53 2.97
CA TRP A 200 24.19 -0.01 2.96
C TRP A 200 24.07 -1.25 2.08
N ILE A 201 24.60 -1.22 0.88
CA ILE A 201 24.63 -2.38 -0.01
C ILE A 201 25.32 -3.56 0.68
N GLY A 202 26.49 -3.36 1.28
CA GLY A 202 27.28 -4.45 1.87
C GLY A 202 26.72 -5.05 3.16
N CYS A 203 25.98 -4.30 3.98
CA CYS A 203 25.56 -4.77 5.30
C CYS A 203 24.18 -4.29 5.78
N GLY A 204 23.42 -3.59 4.94
CA GLY A 204 22.08 -3.06 5.28
C GLY A 204 21.09 -4.14 5.71
N TYR A 205 21.13 -5.31 5.06
CA TYR A 205 20.31 -6.46 5.40
C TYR A 205 20.50 -6.93 6.85
N ARG A 206 21.72 -6.86 7.40
CA ARG A 206 21.99 -7.22 8.80
C ARG A 206 21.29 -6.29 9.80
N SER A 207 21.09 -5.03 9.40
CA SER A 207 20.36 -4.08 10.26
C SER A 207 18.85 -4.40 10.33
N TRP A 208 18.28 -5.00 9.28
CA TRP A 208 16.93 -5.49 9.28
C TRP A 208 16.76 -6.60 10.32
N TYR A 209 17.55 -7.66 10.25
CA TYR A 209 17.44 -8.78 11.19
C TYR A 209 17.63 -8.36 12.65
N ARG A 210 18.49 -7.35 12.93
CA ARG A 210 18.64 -6.81 14.30
C ARG A 210 17.41 -6.03 14.78
N ARG A 211 16.65 -5.41 13.89
CA ARG A 211 15.46 -4.62 14.23
C ARG A 211 14.16 -5.43 14.21
N LEU A 212 14.14 -6.53 13.50
CA LEU A 212 12.97 -7.38 13.35
C LEU A 212 12.33 -7.80 14.69
N PRO A 213 13.08 -8.27 15.71
CA PRO A 213 12.48 -8.63 17.00
C PRO A 213 11.77 -7.45 17.70
N ARG A 214 12.29 -6.23 17.53
CA ARG A 214 11.64 -5.03 18.07
C ARG A 214 10.34 -4.73 17.34
N TYR A 215 10.32 -4.91 16.03
CA TYR A 215 9.13 -4.75 15.22
C TYR A 215 8.04 -5.74 15.64
N GLU A 216 8.37 -7.02 15.73
CA GLU A 216 7.45 -8.08 16.15
C GLU A 216 6.91 -7.85 17.58
N LYS A 217 7.78 -7.45 18.50
CA LYS A 217 7.36 -7.07 19.87
C LYS A 217 6.38 -5.90 19.87
N THR A 218 6.58 -4.92 19.00
CA THR A 218 5.67 -3.78 18.85
C THR A 218 4.34 -4.22 18.26
N LEU A 219 4.35 -5.06 17.23
CA LEU A 219 3.15 -5.59 16.60
C LEU A 219 2.31 -6.37 17.62
N LYS A 220 2.90 -7.31 18.37
CA LYS A 220 2.21 -8.07 19.43
C LYS A 220 1.60 -7.17 20.51
N ARG A 221 2.26 -6.07 20.87
CA ARG A 221 1.71 -5.09 21.83
C ARG A 221 0.49 -4.37 21.27
N LEU A 222 0.53 -4.01 19.99
CA LEU A 222 -0.59 -3.35 19.32
C LEU A 222 -1.76 -4.32 19.12
N GLU A 223 -1.51 -5.59 18.84
CA GLU A 223 -2.52 -6.65 18.78
C GLU A 223 -3.20 -6.85 20.14
N ALA A 224 -2.42 -6.86 21.24
CA ALA A 224 -2.99 -6.93 22.58
C ALA A 224 -3.82 -5.69 22.95
N ALA A 225 -3.40 -4.50 22.49
CA ALA A 225 -4.10 -3.25 22.74
C ALA A 225 -5.40 -3.11 21.93
N GLU A 226 -5.56 -3.86 20.84
CA GLU A 226 -6.77 -3.88 20.00
C GLU A 226 -8.05 -4.30 20.77
N ARG A 227 -7.92 -4.85 21.98
CA ARG A 227 -9.07 -5.28 22.80
C ARG A 227 -9.94 -4.14 23.33
N VAL A 228 -9.49 -2.88 23.21
CA VAL A 228 -10.28 -1.71 23.57
C VAL A 228 -11.51 -1.55 22.67
N GLU A 229 -12.57 -1.00 23.24
CA GLU A 229 -13.84 -0.77 22.53
C GLU A 229 -14.07 0.72 22.23
N ASP A 230 -13.37 1.62 22.92
CA ASP A 230 -13.49 3.07 22.68
C ASP A 230 -12.89 3.46 21.32
N THR A 231 -13.67 4.21 20.53
CA THR A 231 -13.28 4.60 19.17
C THR A 231 -12.06 5.52 19.16
N GLY A 232 -11.93 6.42 20.15
CA GLY A 232 -10.77 7.31 20.27
C GLY A 232 -9.48 6.55 20.59
N ASP A 233 -9.57 5.50 21.42
CA ASP A 233 -8.43 4.65 21.72
C ASP A 233 -8.08 3.72 20.55
N LEU A 234 -9.08 3.19 19.84
CA LEU A 234 -8.86 2.46 18.58
C LEU A 234 -8.13 3.34 17.55
N MET A 235 -8.50 4.61 17.41
CA MET A 235 -7.80 5.55 16.53
C MET A 235 -6.35 5.80 16.94
N LYS A 236 -6.06 5.91 18.24
CA LYS A 236 -4.68 6.02 18.73
C LYS A 236 -3.84 4.78 18.40
N ILE A 237 -4.46 3.59 18.50
CA ILE A 237 -3.80 2.33 18.12
C ILE A 237 -3.59 2.27 16.61
N LEU A 238 -4.60 2.64 15.81
CA LEU A 238 -4.52 2.73 14.36
C LEU A 238 -3.36 3.64 13.93
N ASP A 239 -3.27 4.84 14.48
CA ASP A 239 -2.19 5.79 14.17
C ASP A 239 -0.80 5.23 14.56
N ARG A 240 -0.69 4.52 15.67
CA ARG A 240 0.55 3.83 16.06
C ARG A 240 0.90 2.68 15.12
N CYS A 241 -0.09 1.91 14.65
CA CYS A 241 0.10 0.86 13.66
C CYS A 241 0.60 1.44 12.34
N ILE A 242 -0.06 2.50 11.84
CA ILE A 242 0.33 3.21 10.63
C ILE A 242 1.76 3.75 10.76
N TYR A 243 2.08 4.40 11.89
CA TYR A 243 3.42 4.93 12.15
C TYR A 243 4.47 3.81 12.18
N ASN A 244 4.20 2.72 12.92
CA ASN A 244 5.11 1.57 13.02
C ASN A 244 5.35 0.94 11.65
N PHE A 245 4.29 0.75 10.87
CA PHE A 245 4.33 0.26 9.50
C PHE A 245 5.18 1.18 8.62
N CYS A 246 4.91 2.49 8.59
CA CYS A 246 5.62 3.45 7.74
C CYS A 246 7.10 3.56 8.09
N VAL A 247 7.43 3.62 9.38
CA VAL A 247 8.82 3.85 9.83
C VAL A 247 9.68 2.60 9.72
N PHE A 248 9.15 1.44 10.12
CA PHE A 248 9.94 0.21 10.17
C PHE A 248 9.92 -0.57 8.85
N LEU A 249 8.74 -0.72 8.23
CA LEU A 249 8.58 -1.53 7.03
C LEU A 249 8.72 -0.70 5.76
N GLY A 250 7.88 0.31 5.59
CA GLY A 250 7.83 1.08 4.35
C GLY A 250 9.18 1.67 3.97
N ARG A 251 9.84 2.35 4.92
CA ARG A 251 11.15 2.94 4.70
C ARG A 251 12.23 1.92 4.33
N ASP A 252 12.28 0.78 5.02
CA ASP A 252 13.31 -0.23 4.79
C ASP A 252 12.99 -1.09 3.58
N HIS A 253 11.72 -1.44 3.36
CA HIS A 253 11.31 -2.22 2.21
C HIS A 253 11.70 -1.54 0.89
N PHE A 254 11.31 -0.29 0.69
CA PHE A 254 11.64 0.42 -0.54
C PHE A 254 13.14 0.63 -0.72
N ARG A 255 13.87 0.80 0.37
CA ARG A 255 15.34 0.86 0.32
C ARG A 255 15.95 -0.45 -0.14
N PHE A 256 15.50 -1.58 0.39
CA PHE A 256 16.01 -2.90 0.01
C PHE A 256 15.56 -3.29 -1.39
N LEU A 257 14.34 -2.93 -1.79
CA LEU A 257 13.85 -3.06 -3.16
C LEU A 257 14.76 -2.31 -4.14
N GLY A 258 15.08 -1.05 -3.86
CA GLY A 258 15.99 -0.26 -4.69
C GLY A 258 17.41 -0.83 -4.75
N ILE A 259 17.95 -1.37 -3.65
CA ILE A 259 19.24 -2.05 -3.64
C ILE A 259 19.18 -3.36 -4.47
N ALA A 260 18.11 -4.14 -4.31
CA ALA A 260 17.90 -5.36 -5.10
C ALA A 260 17.87 -5.06 -6.60
N GLN A 261 17.11 -4.03 -7.00
CA GLN A 261 17.05 -3.57 -8.40
C GLN A 261 18.41 -3.07 -8.91
N LEU A 262 19.12 -2.30 -8.10
CA LEU A 262 20.47 -1.80 -8.44
C LEU A 262 21.44 -2.95 -8.69
N LEU A 263 21.44 -3.96 -7.82
CA LEU A 263 22.32 -5.11 -7.95
C LEU A 263 21.90 -5.98 -9.14
N TYR A 264 20.62 -6.30 -9.26
CA TYR A 264 20.09 -7.12 -10.34
C TYR A 264 20.31 -6.46 -11.71
N GLY A 265 20.08 -5.16 -11.84
CA GLY A 265 20.30 -4.41 -13.06
C GLY A 265 21.75 -4.37 -13.56
N ARG A 266 22.74 -4.70 -12.70
CA ARG A 266 24.14 -4.78 -13.08
C ARG A 266 24.63 -6.18 -13.47
N ILE A 267 23.76 -7.19 -13.44
CA ILE A 267 24.15 -8.58 -13.78
C ILE A 267 24.72 -8.66 -15.18
N ARG A 268 24.09 -8.02 -16.15
CA ARG A 268 24.57 -7.98 -17.55
C ARG A 268 25.97 -7.37 -17.66
N GLU A 269 26.24 -6.27 -16.95
CA GLU A 269 27.57 -5.63 -16.89
C GLU A 269 28.61 -6.58 -16.23
N VAL A 270 28.26 -7.19 -15.11
CA VAL A 270 29.14 -8.11 -14.37
C VAL A 270 29.46 -9.38 -15.18
N CYS A 271 28.52 -9.85 -16.00
CA CYS A 271 28.70 -10.99 -16.88
C CYS A 271 29.34 -10.63 -18.22
N GLY A 272 29.71 -9.36 -18.45
CA GLY A 272 30.32 -8.92 -19.70
C GLY A 272 29.43 -9.09 -20.94
N GLY A 273 28.10 -9.17 -20.75
CA GLY A 273 27.14 -9.41 -21.83
C GLY A 273 26.99 -10.88 -22.27
N ASP A 274 27.70 -11.82 -21.64
CA ASP A 274 27.57 -13.27 -21.92
C ASP A 274 26.19 -13.78 -21.46
N GLU A 275 25.31 -14.11 -22.41
CA GLU A 275 23.93 -14.53 -22.15
C GLU A 275 23.83 -15.85 -21.34
N GLU A 276 24.77 -16.78 -21.52
CA GLU A 276 24.80 -18.01 -20.72
C GLU A 276 25.20 -17.73 -19.27
N ALA A 277 26.19 -16.84 -19.09
CA ALA A 277 26.60 -16.42 -17.77
C ALA A 277 25.49 -15.63 -17.05
N ILE A 278 24.73 -14.79 -17.79
CA ILE A 278 23.57 -14.05 -17.28
C ILE A 278 22.50 -15.06 -16.78
N LYS A 279 22.10 -16.02 -17.60
CA LYS A 279 21.13 -17.07 -17.23
C LYS A 279 21.60 -17.89 -16.03
N ALA A 280 22.87 -18.24 -15.98
CA ALA A 280 23.46 -18.96 -14.84
C ALA A 280 23.45 -18.11 -13.56
N ALA A 281 23.74 -16.81 -13.64
CA ALA A 281 23.68 -15.87 -12.52
C ALA A 281 22.25 -15.69 -12.01
N GLU A 282 21.28 -15.52 -12.91
CA GLU A 282 19.87 -15.41 -12.55
C GLU A 282 19.35 -16.66 -11.84
N LYS A 283 19.68 -17.84 -12.35
CA LYS A 283 19.36 -19.13 -11.70
C LYS A 283 19.98 -19.22 -10.31
N LEU A 284 21.23 -18.80 -10.15
CA LEU A 284 21.94 -18.80 -8.87
C LEU A 284 21.31 -17.83 -7.86
N ILE A 285 20.97 -16.61 -8.27
CA ILE A 285 20.31 -15.62 -7.43
C ILE A 285 18.91 -16.11 -7.04
N GLY A 286 18.18 -16.71 -7.98
CA GLY A 286 16.90 -17.36 -7.73
C GLY A 286 16.98 -18.36 -6.59
N ARG A 287 17.98 -19.24 -6.59
CA ARG A 287 18.20 -20.23 -5.51
C ARG A 287 18.41 -19.60 -4.13
N TYR A 288 19.22 -18.54 -4.05
CA TYR A 288 19.39 -17.80 -2.79
C TYR A 288 18.09 -17.16 -2.32
N SER A 289 17.27 -16.66 -3.25
CA SER A 289 16.01 -16.02 -2.94
C SER A 289 14.91 -17.00 -2.51
N MET A 290 14.99 -18.29 -2.90
CA MET A 290 13.98 -19.32 -2.60
C MET A 290 13.85 -19.70 -1.11
N ARG A 291 14.78 -19.27 -0.25
CA ARG A 291 14.65 -19.41 1.22
C ARG A 291 13.86 -18.25 1.81
N ASN A 292 12.61 -18.08 1.38
CA ASN A 292 11.75 -17.00 1.82
C ASN A 292 10.40 -17.53 2.32
N MET A 293 9.68 -16.70 3.07
CA MET A 293 8.40 -17.05 3.70
C MET A 293 7.29 -17.39 2.70
N THR A 294 7.36 -16.90 1.45
CA THR A 294 6.40 -17.24 0.40
C THR A 294 6.57 -18.69 -0.04
N VAL A 295 7.82 -19.10 -0.26
CA VAL A 295 8.14 -20.48 -0.64
C VAL A 295 7.80 -21.44 0.49
N GLU A 296 8.03 -21.04 1.75
CA GLU A 296 7.67 -21.89 2.90
C GLU A 296 6.15 -22.09 3.02
N ALA A 297 5.35 -21.04 2.81
CA ALA A 297 3.90 -21.18 2.74
C ALA A 297 3.46 -22.13 1.62
N ASN A 298 4.05 -22.01 0.41
CA ASN A 298 3.74 -22.91 -0.70
C ASN A 298 4.15 -24.36 -0.40
N ARG A 299 5.31 -24.59 0.21
CA ARG A 299 5.74 -25.94 0.64
C ARG A 299 4.79 -26.51 1.68
N SER A 300 4.28 -25.70 2.60
CA SER A 300 3.29 -26.15 3.58
C SER A 300 1.98 -26.56 2.91
N LEU A 301 1.49 -25.79 1.94
CA LEU A 301 0.32 -26.16 1.13
C LEU A 301 0.57 -27.47 0.33
N GLN A 302 1.75 -27.64 -0.26
CA GLN A 302 2.12 -28.85 -0.99
C GLN A 302 2.17 -30.07 -0.07
N ARG A 303 2.71 -29.94 1.17
CA ARG A 303 2.70 -31.02 2.18
C ARG A 303 1.28 -31.42 2.56
N MET A 304 0.38 -30.43 2.76
CA MET A 304 -1.04 -30.71 3.03
C MET A 304 -1.72 -31.37 1.84
N ALA A 305 -1.47 -30.93 0.61
CA ALA A 305 -2.02 -31.56 -0.60
C ALA A 305 -1.53 -33.00 -0.79
N ALA A 306 -0.25 -33.28 -0.49
CA ALA A 306 0.30 -34.63 -0.50
C ALA A 306 -0.37 -35.52 0.56
N PHE A 307 -0.59 -35.00 1.76
CA PHE A 307 -1.33 -35.67 2.82
C PHE A 307 -2.78 -36.00 2.42
N ILE A 308 -3.49 -35.07 1.79
CA ILE A 308 -4.86 -35.29 1.27
C ILE A 308 -4.83 -36.38 0.19
N ARG A 309 -3.87 -36.35 -0.76
CA ARG A 309 -3.75 -37.35 -1.82
C ARG A 309 -3.48 -38.75 -1.31
N SER A 310 -2.76 -38.89 -0.20
CA SER A 310 -2.44 -40.20 0.39
C SER A 310 -3.66 -40.90 1.05
N ARG A 311 -4.79 -40.23 1.18
CA ARG A 311 -6.03 -40.72 1.79
C ARG A 311 -7.18 -40.65 0.78
N GLU A 312 -7.63 -41.78 0.30
CA GLU A 312 -8.62 -41.87 -0.80
C GLU A 312 -9.92 -41.10 -0.49
N GLU A 313 -10.46 -41.23 0.73
CA GLU A 313 -11.66 -40.54 1.14
C GLU A 313 -11.48 -39.02 1.08
N MET A 314 -10.39 -38.49 1.64
CA MET A 314 -10.10 -37.06 1.59
C MET A 314 -9.89 -36.59 0.15
N ARG A 315 -9.17 -37.35 -0.66
CA ARG A 315 -8.92 -37.06 -2.06
C ARG A 315 -10.24 -36.92 -2.83
N CYS A 316 -11.17 -37.87 -2.64
CA CYS A 316 -12.48 -37.85 -3.27
C CYS A 316 -13.27 -36.59 -2.87
N VAL A 317 -13.27 -36.20 -1.61
CA VAL A 317 -13.92 -34.99 -1.11
C VAL A 317 -13.34 -33.75 -1.77
N PHE A 318 -12.02 -33.61 -1.81
CA PHE A 318 -11.35 -32.45 -2.43
C PHE A 318 -11.52 -32.38 -3.95
N ILE A 319 -11.77 -33.49 -4.63
CA ILE A 319 -12.03 -33.49 -6.08
C ILE A 319 -13.49 -33.17 -6.41
N ARG A 320 -14.46 -33.65 -5.61
CA ARG A 320 -15.89 -33.65 -5.97
C ARG A 320 -16.70 -32.51 -5.34
N MET A 321 -16.31 -32.00 -4.18
CA MET A 321 -17.09 -31.01 -3.44
C MET A 321 -16.57 -29.58 -3.67
N ASP A 322 -17.40 -28.59 -3.42
CA ASP A 322 -16.95 -27.20 -3.41
C ASP A 322 -16.14 -26.86 -2.16
N ALA A 323 -15.34 -25.78 -2.22
CA ALA A 323 -14.42 -25.42 -1.16
C ALA A 323 -15.10 -25.09 0.19
N LYS A 324 -16.34 -24.57 0.18
CA LYS A 324 -17.11 -24.28 1.40
C LYS A 324 -17.59 -25.56 2.07
N GLU A 325 -18.05 -26.51 1.27
CA GLU A 325 -18.46 -27.82 1.76
C GLU A 325 -17.28 -28.61 2.33
N ILE A 326 -16.12 -28.57 1.65
CA ILE A 326 -14.88 -29.16 2.16
C ILE A 326 -14.56 -28.61 3.55
N LEU A 327 -14.56 -27.29 3.74
CA LEU A 327 -14.27 -26.70 5.05
C LEU A 327 -15.26 -27.14 6.12
N ARG A 328 -16.56 -27.24 5.78
CA ARG A 328 -17.58 -27.74 6.74
C ARG A 328 -17.29 -29.18 7.18
N LYS A 329 -16.84 -30.04 6.23
CA LYS A 329 -16.44 -31.42 6.56
C LYS A 329 -15.17 -31.43 7.42
N VAL A 330 -14.14 -30.70 7.00
CA VAL A 330 -12.88 -30.58 7.75
C VAL A 330 -13.13 -30.12 9.18
N GLU A 331 -14.08 -29.20 9.41
CA GLU A 331 -14.38 -28.72 10.76
C GLU A 331 -15.17 -29.73 11.60
N LYS A 332 -16.11 -30.48 11.00
CA LYS A 332 -17.08 -31.29 11.73
C LYS A 332 -16.72 -32.77 11.86
N GLU A 333 -16.10 -33.36 10.85
CA GLU A 333 -15.91 -34.80 10.79
C GLU A 333 -14.57 -35.23 11.40
N GLU A 334 -14.58 -36.28 12.20
CA GLU A 334 -13.38 -36.76 12.91
C GLU A 334 -12.32 -37.32 11.96
N THR A 335 -12.73 -37.90 10.84
CA THR A 335 -11.85 -38.37 9.77
C THR A 335 -10.87 -37.29 9.28
N PHE A 336 -11.25 -36.02 9.41
CA PHE A 336 -10.45 -34.85 9.01
C PHE A 336 -9.67 -34.20 10.16
N SER A 337 -9.68 -34.76 11.37
CA SER A 337 -9.07 -34.12 12.56
C SER A 337 -7.60 -33.71 12.33
N GLU A 338 -6.79 -34.60 11.76
CA GLU A 338 -5.38 -34.30 11.45
C GLU A 338 -5.22 -33.20 10.40
N LEU A 339 -6.07 -33.19 9.37
CA LEU A 339 -6.06 -32.12 8.35
C LEU A 339 -6.53 -30.78 8.97
N ARG A 340 -7.51 -30.82 9.85
CA ARG A 340 -7.99 -29.65 10.61
C ARG A 340 -6.86 -29.01 11.40
N GLU A 341 -6.06 -29.82 12.11
CA GLU A 341 -4.93 -29.32 12.89
C GLU A 341 -3.86 -28.69 11.98
N ARG A 342 -3.46 -29.36 10.90
CA ARG A 342 -2.51 -28.84 9.91
C ARG A 342 -3.00 -27.53 9.28
N LEU A 343 -4.29 -27.43 8.99
CA LEU A 343 -4.89 -26.20 8.45
C LEU A 343 -4.88 -25.07 9.48
N ARG A 344 -5.14 -25.36 10.77
CA ARG A 344 -5.07 -24.36 11.85
C ARG A 344 -3.64 -23.86 12.06
N GLU A 345 -2.65 -24.75 12.07
CA GLU A 345 -1.23 -24.37 12.13
C GLU A 345 -0.86 -23.48 10.95
N PHE A 346 -1.24 -23.88 9.73
CA PHE A 346 -1.00 -23.11 8.53
C PHE A 346 -1.64 -21.71 8.59
N LEU A 347 -2.90 -21.62 8.99
CA LEU A 347 -3.61 -20.35 9.11
C LEU A 347 -3.03 -19.47 10.23
N THR A 348 -2.54 -20.06 11.32
CA THR A 348 -1.86 -19.33 12.39
C THR A 348 -0.56 -18.70 11.90
N GLU A 349 0.21 -19.42 11.11
CA GLU A 349 1.50 -18.93 10.60
C GLU A 349 1.34 -18.04 9.34
N HIS A 350 0.49 -18.43 8.41
CA HIS A 350 0.38 -17.83 7.09
C HIS A 350 -0.98 -17.20 6.77
N GLY A 351 -1.96 -17.29 7.67
CA GLY A 351 -3.34 -16.84 7.44
C GLY A 351 -3.50 -15.33 7.22
N HIS A 352 -2.50 -14.54 7.59
CA HIS A 352 -2.43 -13.12 7.30
C HIS A 352 -2.16 -12.79 5.81
N ARG A 353 -1.96 -13.79 4.97
CA ARG A 353 -1.69 -13.67 3.53
C ARG A 353 -2.97 -13.81 2.70
N GLY A 354 -2.81 -13.75 1.38
CA GLY A 354 -3.89 -14.02 0.44
C GLY A 354 -4.81 -12.83 0.15
N MET A 355 -4.40 -11.63 0.57
CA MET A 355 -5.12 -10.42 0.17
C MET A 355 -4.93 -10.17 -1.33
N ALA A 356 -6.05 -9.95 -2.01
CA ALA A 356 -6.01 -9.42 -3.37
C ALA A 356 -5.62 -7.94 -3.30
N CYS A 357 -4.64 -7.48 -4.06
CA CYS A 357 -4.20 -6.07 -4.08
C CYS A 357 -3.75 -5.60 -2.73
N ASP A 358 -2.88 -5.75 -2.03
CA ASP A 358 -2.41 -5.12 -0.77
C ASP A 358 -3.43 -4.22 -0.03
N ASP A 359 -4.73 -4.34 -0.30
CA ASP A 359 -5.79 -3.48 0.19
C ASP A 359 -6.46 -4.04 1.45
N LEU A 360 -6.81 -3.14 2.35
CA LEU A 360 -7.50 -3.42 3.60
C LEU A 360 -8.96 -3.90 3.41
N TYR A 361 -9.56 -3.66 2.26
CA TYR A 361 -10.94 -4.10 1.93
C TYR A 361 -11.03 -5.62 1.76
N TYR A 362 -10.05 -6.25 1.13
CA TYR A 362 -10.11 -7.66 0.81
C TYR A 362 -9.74 -8.55 1.99
N PRO A 363 -10.55 -9.58 2.31
CA PRO A 363 -10.25 -10.50 3.39
C PRO A 363 -9.00 -11.35 3.08
N HIS A 364 -8.19 -11.60 4.08
CA HIS A 364 -7.04 -12.51 4.04
C HIS A 364 -7.45 -13.95 4.37
N TRP A 365 -6.53 -14.90 4.25
CA TRP A 365 -6.83 -16.32 4.41
C TRP A 365 -7.38 -16.69 5.79
N LEU A 366 -7.00 -15.98 6.85
CA LEU A 366 -7.55 -16.21 8.19
C LEU A 366 -9.04 -15.82 8.30
N GLU A 367 -9.47 -14.78 7.57
CA GLU A 367 -10.88 -14.36 7.52
C GLU A 367 -11.69 -15.15 6.49
N ASP A 368 -11.03 -15.61 5.42
CA ASP A 368 -11.64 -16.38 4.34
C ASP A 368 -10.82 -17.64 4.00
N PRO A 369 -10.89 -18.67 4.84
CA PRO A 369 -10.18 -19.92 4.62
C PRO A 369 -10.66 -20.71 3.38
N VAL A 370 -11.79 -20.33 2.77
CA VAL A 370 -12.28 -20.91 1.50
C VAL A 370 -11.23 -20.77 0.40
N LYS A 371 -10.49 -19.68 0.37
CA LYS A 371 -9.37 -19.47 -0.56
C LYS A 371 -8.26 -20.51 -0.39
N VAL A 372 -7.96 -20.89 0.85
CA VAL A 372 -6.95 -21.93 1.12
C VAL A 372 -7.48 -23.30 0.68
N ALA A 373 -8.74 -23.61 0.96
CA ALA A 373 -9.37 -24.85 0.49
C ALA A 373 -9.36 -24.94 -1.05
N THR A 374 -9.63 -23.84 -1.75
CA THR A 374 -9.55 -23.76 -3.23
C THR A 374 -8.12 -24.03 -3.73
N LEU A 375 -7.11 -23.45 -3.09
CA LEU A 375 -5.71 -23.70 -3.44
C LEU A 375 -5.33 -25.18 -3.21
N LEU A 376 -5.76 -25.75 -2.10
CA LEU A 376 -5.53 -27.18 -1.81
C LEU A 376 -6.23 -28.09 -2.83
N GLN A 377 -7.46 -27.77 -3.24
CA GLN A 377 -8.15 -28.50 -4.32
C GLN A 377 -7.32 -28.52 -5.61
N GLN A 378 -6.78 -27.38 -6.00
CA GLN A 378 -5.95 -27.27 -7.20
C GLN A 378 -4.68 -28.11 -7.07
N LEU A 379 -3.97 -27.97 -5.94
CA LEU A 379 -2.78 -28.75 -5.68
C LEU A 379 -3.07 -30.26 -5.65
N VAL A 380 -4.22 -30.67 -5.12
CA VAL A 380 -4.64 -32.10 -5.12
C VAL A 380 -4.90 -32.61 -6.52
N ARG A 381 -5.44 -31.78 -7.42
CA ARG A 381 -5.71 -32.12 -8.83
C ARG A 381 -4.46 -32.07 -9.73
N THR A 382 -3.43 -31.33 -9.31
CA THR A 382 -2.19 -31.18 -10.08
C THR A 382 -1.33 -32.45 -9.97
N ASP A 383 -0.73 -32.89 -11.08
CA ASP A 383 0.20 -34.01 -11.10
C ASP A 383 1.42 -33.74 -10.18
N PRO A 384 1.71 -34.62 -9.22
CA PRO A 384 2.86 -34.47 -8.33
C PRO A 384 4.20 -34.35 -9.07
N ALA A 385 4.34 -34.98 -10.25
CA ALA A 385 5.56 -34.90 -11.05
C ALA A 385 5.85 -33.47 -11.56
N LEU A 386 4.82 -32.67 -11.78
CA LEU A 386 4.98 -31.26 -12.15
C LEU A 386 5.43 -30.39 -10.96
N LEU A 387 5.02 -30.75 -9.75
CA LEU A 387 5.38 -30.02 -8.52
C LEU A 387 6.80 -30.37 -8.03
N SER A 388 7.30 -31.58 -8.31
CA SER A 388 8.63 -32.02 -7.89
C SER A 388 9.77 -31.42 -8.72
N ARG A 389 9.51 -31.04 -9.98
CA ARG A 389 10.52 -30.37 -10.84
C ARG A 389 11.04 -29.03 -10.27
N GLU A 390 10.26 -28.36 -9.45
CA GLU A 390 10.72 -27.15 -8.74
C GLU A 390 11.65 -27.47 -7.56
N ALA A 391 11.48 -28.63 -6.91
CA ALA A 391 12.28 -29.05 -5.76
C ALA A 391 13.68 -29.55 -6.13
N GLU A 392 13.84 -30.18 -7.31
CA GLU A 392 15.15 -30.69 -7.79
C GLU A 392 16.16 -29.58 -8.16
N GLN A 393 15.72 -28.34 -8.25
CA GLN A 393 16.63 -27.21 -8.46
C GLN A 393 17.47 -26.83 -7.22
N GLU A 394 17.29 -27.48 -6.07
CA GLU A 394 18.02 -27.19 -4.83
C GLU A 394 19.48 -27.72 -4.76
N GLY A 395 19.85 -28.63 -5.62
CA GLY A 395 21.19 -29.26 -5.56
C GLY A 395 22.22 -28.61 -6.47
N GLU A 396 23.04 -27.65 -5.99
CA GLU A 396 24.44 -27.57 -6.41
C GLU A 396 25.15 -26.27 -6.01
N THR A 397 25.88 -26.30 -4.89
CA THR A 397 26.92 -25.31 -4.51
C THR A 397 28.03 -25.22 -5.56
N LYS A 398 28.14 -26.27 -6.44
CA LYS A 398 29.12 -26.34 -7.53
C LYS A 398 28.92 -25.24 -8.59
N SER A 399 27.69 -24.79 -8.86
CA SER A 399 27.42 -23.82 -9.92
C SER A 399 27.92 -22.39 -9.61
N GLU A 400 27.89 -21.96 -8.34
CA GLU A 400 28.42 -20.64 -7.91
C GLU A 400 29.92 -20.55 -8.16
N THR A 401 30.66 -21.59 -7.73
CA THR A 401 32.11 -21.64 -7.87
C THR A 401 32.52 -21.72 -9.34
N ALA A 402 31.79 -22.49 -10.16
CA ALA A 402 32.05 -22.63 -11.59
C ALA A 402 31.79 -21.32 -12.34
N LEU A 403 30.64 -20.66 -12.10
CA LEU A 403 30.33 -19.38 -12.72
C LEU A 403 31.34 -18.30 -12.34
N SER A 404 31.66 -18.20 -11.05
CA SER A 404 32.62 -17.21 -10.55
C SER A 404 34.06 -17.48 -11.06
N ALA A 405 34.45 -18.75 -11.26
CA ALA A 405 35.72 -19.11 -11.86
C ALA A 405 35.79 -18.77 -13.34
N ARG A 406 34.73 -19.09 -14.12
CA ARG A 406 34.60 -18.76 -15.55
C ARG A 406 34.76 -17.25 -15.78
N LEU A 407 33.98 -16.44 -15.07
CA LEU A 407 34.01 -14.98 -15.21
C LEU A 407 35.30 -14.34 -14.71
N ALA A 408 36.04 -15.00 -13.79
CA ALA A 408 37.30 -14.51 -13.28
C ALA A 408 38.52 -14.88 -14.17
N GLY A 409 38.38 -15.82 -15.10
CA GLY A 409 39.49 -16.38 -15.87
C GLY A 409 40.27 -15.35 -16.69
N GLY A 410 39.61 -14.31 -17.23
CA GLY A 410 40.26 -13.23 -17.98
C GLY A 410 40.63 -11.99 -17.16
N HIS A 411 40.43 -11.98 -15.84
CA HIS A 411 40.66 -10.80 -15.02
C HIS A 411 42.11 -10.73 -14.51
N PRO A 412 42.77 -9.53 -14.47
CA PRO A 412 44.15 -9.39 -13.97
C PRO A 412 44.40 -9.95 -12.57
N HIS A 413 43.36 -10.03 -11.74
CA HIS A 413 43.42 -10.56 -10.38
C HIS A 413 42.32 -11.63 -10.15
N PRO A 414 42.43 -12.84 -10.74
CA PRO A 414 41.34 -13.82 -10.80
C PRO A 414 40.82 -14.26 -9.42
N ARG A 415 41.73 -14.52 -8.47
CA ARG A 415 41.36 -14.96 -7.10
C ARG A 415 40.55 -13.90 -6.35
N ARG A 416 40.94 -12.61 -6.47
CA ARG A 416 40.26 -11.49 -5.82
C ARG A 416 38.90 -11.25 -6.49
N TYR A 417 38.85 -11.31 -7.81
CA TYR A 417 37.62 -11.08 -8.58
C TYR A 417 36.62 -12.22 -8.34
N ARG A 418 37.06 -13.47 -8.28
CA ARG A 418 36.19 -14.60 -7.91
C ARG A 418 35.54 -14.41 -6.54
N ARG A 419 36.31 -13.97 -5.51
CA ARG A 419 35.74 -13.68 -4.18
C ARG A 419 34.69 -12.54 -4.24
N TYR A 420 34.96 -11.52 -5.06
CA TYR A 420 34.01 -10.45 -5.31
C TYR A 420 32.71 -10.96 -5.93
N LEU A 421 32.78 -11.78 -6.98
CA LEU A 421 31.63 -12.38 -7.66
C LEU A 421 30.81 -13.25 -6.71
N THR A 422 31.44 -14.16 -5.98
CA THR A 422 30.77 -14.99 -4.96
C THR A 422 30.01 -14.13 -3.94
N HIS A 423 30.65 -13.09 -3.44
CA HIS A 423 29.99 -12.16 -2.51
C HIS A 423 28.82 -11.40 -3.18
N TYR A 424 29.00 -10.99 -4.43
CA TYR A 424 27.99 -10.26 -5.20
C TYR A 424 26.73 -11.10 -5.42
N TRP A 425 26.86 -12.37 -5.83
CA TRP A 425 25.70 -13.27 -6.03
C TRP A 425 24.92 -13.50 -4.74
N ARG A 426 25.64 -13.77 -3.66
CA ARG A 426 25.02 -13.92 -2.33
C ARG A 426 24.28 -12.65 -1.90
N LEU A 427 24.88 -11.51 -2.14
CA LEU A 427 24.27 -10.22 -1.78
C LEU A 427 23.00 -9.96 -2.60
N CYS A 428 23.02 -10.23 -3.91
CA CYS A 428 21.84 -10.16 -4.77
C CYS A 428 20.71 -11.05 -4.24
N GLY A 429 21.01 -12.33 -3.99
CA GLY A 429 20.04 -13.30 -3.47
C GLY A 429 19.48 -12.88 -2.10
N GLU A 430 20.32 -12.35 -1.21
CA GLU A 430 19.90 -11.90 0.11
C GLU A 430 18.91 -10.72 0.04
N TYR A 431 19.16 -9.73 -0.81
CA TYR A 431 18.23 -8.62 -0.98
C TYR A 431 16.95 -9.03 -1.70
N MET A 432 17.01 -9.97 -2.64
CA MET A 432 15.81 -10.55 -3.27
C MET A 432 14.97 -11.33 -2.24
N ARG A 433 15.62 -12.13 -1.38
CA ARG A 433 14.96 -12.84 -0.28
C ARG A 433 14.30 -11.88 0.70
N LEU A 434 15.01 -10.80 1.08
CA LEU A 434 14.47 -9.78 1.97
C LEU A 434 13.24 -9.08 1.42
N ARG A 435 13.20 -8.82 0.12
CA ARG A 435 12.03 -8.24 -0.54
C ARG A 435 10.77 -9.07 -0.27
N GLU A 436 10.88 -10.39 -0.39
CA GLU A 436 9.77 -11.32 -0.14
C GLU A 436 9.46 -11.47 1.36
N ASN A 437 10.51 -11.59 2.20
CA ASN A 437 10.32 -11.74 3.64
C ASN A 437 9.70 -10.49 4.29
N GLN A 438 10.05 -9.31 3.82
CA GLN A 438 9.43 -8.08 4.31
C GLN A 438 7.94 -8.04 3.99
N ARG A 439 7.54 -8.60 2.84
CA ARG A 439 6.14 -8.74 2.46
C ARG A 439 5.32 -9.48 3.52
N TYR A 440 5.84 -10.57 4.04
CA TYR A 440 5.22 -11.34 5.13
C TYR A 440 4.88 -10.47 6.35
N TYR A 441 5.75 -9.52 6.72
CA TYR A 441 5.50 -8.60 7.83
C TYR A 441 4.57 -7.44 7.46
N PHE A 442 4.56 -7.05 6.20
CA PHE A 442 3.56 -6.12 5.69
C PHE A 442 2.15 -6.68 5.88
N ASP A 443 1.93 -7.90 5.42
CA ASP A 443 0.63 -8.54 5.48
C ASP A 443 0.15 -8.68 6.94
N LYS A 444 1.01 -9.02 7.89
CA LYS A 444 0.67 -9.02 9.32
C LYS A 444 0.18 -7.65 9.83
N SER A 445 0.82 -6.58 9.37
CA SER A 445 0.40 -5.23 9.76
C SER A 445 -0.94 -4.85 9.15
N TRP A 446 -1.18 -5.26 7.91
CA TRP A 446 -2.46 -5.01 7.22
C TRP A 446 -3.62 -5.72 7.91
N VAL A 447 -3.44 -6.95 8.35
CA VAL A 447 -4.45 -7.69 9.13
C VAL A 447 -4.87 -6.91 10.38
N LEU A 448 -3.90 -6.40 11.14
CA LEU A 448 -4.18 -5.63 12.34
C LEU A 448 -4.91 -4.32 12.01
N LEU A 449 -4.45 -3.59 10.98
CA LEU A 449 -5.10 -2.36 10.52
C LEU A 449 -6.55 -2.62 10.09
N ARG A 450 -6.78 -3.69 9.30
CA ARG A 450 -8.11 -4.09 8.86
C ARG A 450 -9.03 -4.39 10.04
N ARG A 451 -8.57 -5.18 11.03
CA ARG A 451 -9.36 -5.51 12.21
C ARG A 451 -9.76 -4.28 13.03
N ILE A 452 -8.83 -3.33 13.20
CA ILE A 452 -9.11 -2.07 13.91
C ILE A 452 -10.14 -1.25 13.12
N LEU A 453 -9.99 -1.13 11.81
CA LEU A 453 -10.95 -0.40 10.97
C LEU A 453 -12.34 -1.03 11.00
N LEU A 454 -12.45 -2.35 10.95
CA LEU A 454 -13.74 -3.05 11.06
C LEU A 454 -14.39 -2.85 12.44
N LYS A 455 -13.61 -2.77 13.52
CA LYS A 455 -14.13 -2.42 14.85
C LYS A 455 -14.67 -0.99 14.87
N ILE A 456 -13.95 -0.04 14.30
CA ILE A 456 -14.40 1.35 14.17
C ILE A 456 -15.67 1.40 13.31
N GLY A 457 -15.70 0.69 12.18
CA GLY A 457 -16.87 0.59 11.32
C GLY A 457 -18.08 0.01 12.04
N ARG A 458 -17.89 -1.07 12.82
CA ARG A 458 -18.96 -1.66 13.66
C ARG A 458 -19.50 -0.64 14.66
N ARG A 459 -18.64 0.12 15.31
CA ARG A 459 -19.05 1.15 16.25
C ARG A 459 -19.87 2.23 15.57
N PHE A 460 -19.41 2.74 14.43
CA PHE A 460 -20.15 3.72 13.64
C PHE A 460 -21.51 3.18 13.15
N THR A 461 -21.62 1.88 12.84
CA THR A 461 -22.89 1.23 12.49
C THR A 461 -23.82 1.16 13.70
N GLN A 462 -23.32 0.79 14.87
CA GLN A 462 -24.11 0.78 16.12
C GLN A 462 -24.63 2.19 16.49
N GLU A 463 -23.86 3.23 16.19
CA GLU A 463 -24.24 4.63 16.38
C GLU A 463 -25.20 5.15 15.27
N GLY A 464 -25.58 4.33 14.30
CA GLY A 464 -26.45 4.71 13.19
C GLY A 464 -25.78 5.62 12.15
N ARG A 465 -24.45 5.75 12.20
CA ARG A 465 -23.66 6.64 11.33
C ARG A 465 -23.25 5.96 10.02
N LEU A 466 -23.09 4.64 10.00
CA LEU A 466 -22.89 3.81 8.81
C LEU A 466 -24.01 2.78 8.67
N GLU A 467 -24.24 2.29 7.47
CA GLU A 467 -25.20 1.20 7.19
C GLU A 467 -24.61 -0.16 7.53
N GLY A 468 -23.33 -0.36 7.21
CA GLY A 468 -22.59 -1.58 7.50
C GLY A 468 -21.16 -1.28 7.97
N MET A 469 -20.56 -2.22 8.69
CA MET A 469 -19.20 -2.03 9.21
C MET A 469 -18.15 -1.91 8.10
N GLU A 470 -18.39 -2.50 6.93
CA GLU A 470 -17.47 -2.45 5.78
C GLU A 470 -17.49 -1.11 5.06
N ASP A 471 -18.51 -0.27 5.31
CA ASP A 471 -18.56 1.10 4.76
C ASP A 471 -17.38 1.96 5.20
N VAL A 472 -16.72 1.59 6.30
CA VAL A 472 -15.49 2.23 6.77
C VAL A 472 -14.39 2.24 5.68
N PHE A 473 -14.38 1.27 4.77
CA PHE A 473 -13.41 1.22 3.68
C PHE A 473 -13.71 2.20 2.54
N HIS A 474 -14.92 2.74 2.48
CA HIS A 474 -15.30 3.82 1.55
C HIS A 474 -15.12 5.22 2.15
N LEU A 475 -14.61 5.32 3.38
CA LEU A 475 -14.17 6.55 4.01
C LEU A 475 -12.66 6.73 3.86
N SER A 476 -12.20 7.97 3.73
CA SER A 476 -10.76 8.25 3.86
C SER A 476 -10.31 8.17 5.33
N ILE A 477 -9.02 7.97 5.55
CA ILE A 477 -8.45 7.96 6.92
C ILE A 477 -8.73 9.27 7.66
N GLU A 478 -8.76 10.41 6.95
CA GLU A 478 -9.06 11.69 7.58
C GLU A 478 -10.54 11.81 7.96
N GLU A 479 -11.46 11.29 7.14
CA GLU A 479 -12.89 11.22 7.47
C GLU A 479 -13.13 10.30 8.67
N ILE A 480 -12.47 9.14 8.73
CA ILE A 480 -12.53 8.22 9.88
C ILE A 480 -12.01 8.93 11.14
N ARG A 481 -10.90 9.66 11.08
CA ARG A 481 -10.36 10.45 12.20
C ARG A 481 -11.34 11.51 12.65
N LEU A 482 -11.94 12.22 11.72
CA LEU A 482 -12.92 13.24 11.99
C LEU A 482 -14.15 12.67 12.71
N MET A 483 -14.73 11.61 12.15
CA MET A 483 -15.88 10.93 12.75
C MET A 483 -15.55 10.32 14.12
N SER A 484 -14.34 9.80 14.31
CA SER A 484 -13.90 9.25 15.61
C SER A 484 -13.71 10.34 16.68
N ARG A 485 -13.32 11.53 16.27
CA ARG A 485 -13.10 12.66 17.18
C ARG A 485 -14.40 13.36 17.56
N TYR A 486 -15.37 13.40 16.67
CA TYR A 486 -16.61 14.14 16.81
C TYR A 486 -17.82 13.24 16.59
N SER A 487 -18.48 12.87 17.69
CA SER A 487 -19.65 11.98 17.65
C SER A 487 -20.84 12.56 16.91
N GLY A 488 -20.97 13.89 16.89
CA GLY A 488 -22.05 14.61 16.21
C GLY A 488 -21.92 14.72 14.69
N ILE A 489 -20.80 14.29 14.08
CA ILE A 489 -20.63 14.34 12.63
C ILE A 489 -21.23 13.07 11.99
N PRO A 490 -22.32 13.19 11.21
CA PRO A 490 -22.86 12.06 10.46
C PRO A 490 -21.93 11.70 9.30
N ALA A 491 -21.95 10.46 8.89
CA ALA A 491 -21.36 10.09 7.62
C ALA A 491 -22.18 10.64 6.45
N ASP A 492 -21.52 11.09 5.40
CA ASP A 492 -22.19 11.44 4.14
C ASP A 492 -22.54 10.15 3.39
N ARG A 493 -23.76 9.63 3.65
CA ARG A 493 -24.26 8.37 3.04
C ARG A 493 -24.26 8.42 1.51
N ARG A 494 -24.53 9.62 0.91
CA ARG A 494 -24.51 9.78 -0.55
C ARG A 494 -23.11 9.61 -1.11
N ALA A 495 -22.12 10.24 -0.48
CA ALA A 495 -20.72 10.10 -0.89
C ALA A 495 -20.24 8.64 -0.72
N ILE A 496 -20.57 7.98 0.38
CA ILE A 496 -20.21 6.57 0.62
C ILE A 496 -20.84 5.65 -0.44
N ALA A 497 -22.14 5.83 -0.73
CA ALA A 497 -22.84 5.04 -1.75
C ALA A 497 -22.23 5.24 -3.16
N ALA A 498 -21.94 6.49 -3.53
CA ALA A 498 -21.31 6.79 -4.82
C ALA A 498 -19.90 6.17 -4.94
N ARG A 499 -19.11 6.19 -3.86
CA ARG A 499 -17.79 5.56 -3.82
C ARG A 499 -17.84 4.03 -3.87
N ARG A 500 -18.85 3.42 -3.21
CA ARG A 500 -19.11 1.96 -3.28
C ARG A 500 -19.46 1.56 -4.71
N GLU A 501 -20.41 2.28 -5.34
CA GLU A 501 -20.80 2.04 -6.73
C GLU A 501 -19.60 2.20 -7.68
N ALA A 502 -18.78 3.24 -7.50
CA ALA A 502 -17.58 3.45 -8.29
C ALA A 502 -16.58 2.29 -8.09
N PHE A 503 -16.36 1.84 -6.86
CA PHE A 503 -15.46 0.72 -6.55
C PHE A 503 -15.92 -0.58 -7.23
N GLU A 504 -17.23 -0.90 -7.17
CA GLU A 504 -17.82 -2.06 -7.84
C GLU A 504 -17.75 -1.96 -9.36
N ARG A 505 -18.04 -0.79 -9.92
CA ARG A 505 -17.91 -0.51 -11.36
C ARG A 505 -16.49 -0.74 -11.84
N GLU A 506 -15.51 -0.18 -11.12
CA GLU A 506 -14.09 -0.34 -11.43
C GLU A 506 -13.61 -1.79 -11.21
N GLY A 507 -14.30 -2.58 -10.39
CA GLY A 507 -14.07 -4.02 -10.26
C GLY A 507 -14.38 -4.82 -11.53
N ARG A 508 -15.32 -4.32 -12.35
CA ARG A 508 -15.73 -4.93 -13.63
C ARG A 508 -14.93 -4.41 -14.81
N ASN A 509 -14.29 -3.25 -14.66
CA ASN A 509 -13.57 -2.56 -15.71
C ASN A 509 -12.08 -2.95 -15.73
N THR A 510 -11.52 -3.03 -16.92
CA THR A 510 -10.06 -3.13 -17.08
C THR A 510 -9.48 -1.71 -16.99
N PRO A 511 -8.63 -1.43 -16.00
CA PRO A 511 -8.04 -0.10 -15.86
C PRO A 511 -7.06 0.18 -17.02
N PRO A 512 -6.89 1.45 -17.44
CA PRO A 512 -5.85 1.80 -18.40
C PRO A 512 -4.47 1.48 -17.81
N TYR A 513 -3.63 0.81 -18.60
CA TYR A 513 -2.27 0.47 -18.17
C TYR A 513 -1.40 1.72 -17.98
N MET A 514 -1.60 2.73 -18.82
CA MET A 514 -0.87 4.00 -18.81
C MET A 514 -1.84 5.17 -18.93
N ILE A 515 -1.58 6.20 -18.15
CA ILE A 515 -2.27 7.49 -18.24
C ILE A 515 -1.19 8.53 -18.56
N ARG A 516 -1.39 9.35 -19.59
CA ARG A 516 -0.50 10.45 -19.95
C ARG A 516 -1.31 11.71 -20.18
N ASP A 517 -0.87 12.84 -19.62
CA ASP A 517 -1.55 14.13 -19.70
C ASP A 517 -3.05 14.01 -19.38
N SER A 518 -3.38 13.24 -18.35
CA SER A 518 -4.75 12.91 -17.93
C SER A 518 -5.61 12.19 -18.99
N ARG A 519 -5.03 11.79 -20.11
CA ARG A 519 -5.71 11.02 -21.15
C ARG A 519 -5.42 9.53 -20.98
N GLN A 520 -6.45 8.72 -21.14
CA GLN A 520 -6.27 7.27 -21.24
C GLN A 520 -5.51 6.96 -22.52
N ILE A 521 -4.35 6.35 -22.40
CA ILE A 521 -3.73 5.72 -23.57
C ILE A 521 -4.39 4.35 -23.68
N ALA A 522 -5.39 4.25 -24.56
CA ALA A 522 -5.90 2.96 -24.95
C ALA A 522 -4.71 2.17 -25.53
N VAL A 523 -4.44 1.01 -24.93
CA VAL A 523 -3.66 -0.01 -25.62
C VAL A 523 -4.45 -0.25 -26.91
N GLN A 524 -3.86 0.09 -28.08
CA GLN A 524 -4.51 -0.17 -29.35
C GLN A 524 -4.87 -1.65 -29.36
N LYS A 525 -6.17 -1.95 -29.30
CA LYS A 525 -6.67 -3.27 -29.65
C LYS A 525 -6.26 -3.42 -31.11
N GLY A 526 -5.25 -4.22 -31.35
CA GLY A 526 -4.77 -4.49 -32.70
C GLY A 526 -5.96 -4.91 -33.55
N SER A 527 -6.16 -4.21 -34.65
CA SER A 527 -7.17 -4.52 -35.64
C SER A 527 -6.95 -5.97 -36.12
N GLY A 528 -7.81 -6.87 -35.68
CA GLY A 528 -8.09 -8.14 -36.36
C GLY A 528 -6.99 -9.20 -36.44
N HIS A 529 -5.80 -9.02 -35.91
CA HIS A 529 -4.75 -10.04 -35.87
C HIS A 529 -4.57 -10.63 -34.48
N THR A 530 -4.63 -11.96 -34.41
CA THR A 530 -4.52 -12.81 -33.22
C THR A 530 -3.09 -12.95 -32.67
N SER A 531 -2.19 -11.99 -32.91
CA SER A 531 -0.83 -12.02 -32.40
C SER A 531 -0.60 -10.92 -31.35
N TYR A 532 -0.07 -11.31 -30.19
CA TYR A 532 0.34 -10.41 -29.14
C TYR A 532 1.87 -10.35 -29.06
N LYS A 533 2.44 -9.15 -28.93
CA LYS A 533 3.87 -8.99 -28.64
C LYS A 533 4.04 -8.93 -27.12
N GLY A 534 4.92 -9.76 -26.59
CA GLY A 534 5.27 -9.80 -25.16
C GLY A 534 6.76 -10.06 -24.97
N LEU A 535 7.23 -9.87 -23.74
CA LEU A 535 8.56 -10.27 -23.34
C LEU A 535 8.48 -11.70 -22.79
N GLY A 536 9.20 -12.63 -23.41
CA GLY A 536 9.31 -13.99 -22.91
C GLY A 536 10.10 -14.01 -21.59
N ILE A 537 9.44 -14.36 -20.50
CA ILE A 537 10.05 -14.44 -19.15
C ILE A 537 10.40 -15.86 -18.73
N SER A 538 9.93 -16.86 -19.47
CA SER A 538 10.32 -18.27 -19.32
C SER A 538 10.58 -18.89 -20.68
N ALA A 539 11.53 -19.81 -20.74
CA ALA A 539 11.84 -20.54 -21.97
C ALA A 539 10.78 -21.62 -22.23
N GLY A 540 10.37 -21.76 -23.49
CA GLY A 540 9.48 -22.82 -23.93
C GLY A 540 8.48 -22.36 -24.98
N ARG A 541 7.77 -23.33 -25.53
CA ARG A 541 6.61 -23.14 -26.41
C ARG A 541 5.45 -23.93 -25.81
N ALA A 542 4.31 -23.31 -25.65
CA ALA A 542 3.08 -23.96 -25.24
C ALA A 542 2.00 -23.72 -26.29
N GLU A 543 1.13 -24.69 -26.46
CA GLU A 543 -0.05 -24.60 -27.33
C GLU A 543 -1.25 -25.12 -26.55
N GLY A 544 -2.34 -24.36 -26.55
CA GLY A 544 -3.53 -24.71 -25.78
C GLY A 544 -4.62 -23.69 -25.90
N VAL A 545 -5.74 -23.95 -25.22
CA VAL A 545 -6.87 -23.03 -25.16
C VAL A 545 -6.52 -21.87 -24.22
N VAL A 546 -6.58 -20.65 -24.75
CA VAL A 546 -6.32 -19.44 -23.94
C VAL A 546 -7.42 -19.24 -22.91
N ARG A 547 -7.00 -19.14 -21.63
CA ARG A 547 -7.87 -18.78 -20.51
C ARG A 547 -7.38 -17.52 -19.85
N TYR A 548 -8.25 -16.54 -19.76
CA TYR A 548 -7.96 -15.29 -19.08
C TYR A 548 -8.27 -15.43 -17.59
N ILE A 549 -7.24 -15.29 -16.75
CA ILE A 549 -7.33 -15.39 -15.30
C ILE A 549 -7.22 -14.00 -14.69
N ARG A 550 -8.25 -13.55 -14.00
CA ARG A 550 -8.29 -12.25 -13.28
C ARG A 550 -7.77 -12.36 -11.86
N GLY A 551 -7.91 -13.53 -11.26
CA GLY A 551 -7.48 -13.80 -9.89
C GLY A 551 -7.57 -15.28 -9.54
N ALA A 552 -7.21 -15.62 -8.31
CA ALA A 552 -7.17 -17.01 -7.84
C ALA A 552 -8.54 -17.72 -7.91
N GLU A 553 -9.64 -16.99 -7.87
CA GLU A 553 -11.00 -17.50 -8.03
C GLU A 553 -11.27 -18.10 -9.41
N ASP A 554 -10.57 -17.61 -10.45
CA ASP A 554 -10.73 -18.11 -11.82
C ASP A 554 -9.91 -19.39 -12.09
N PHE A 555 -9.03 -19.77 -11.18
CA PHE A 555 -8.20 -20.96 -11.34
C PHE A 555 -9.01 -22.26 -11.47
N GLY A 556 -10.23 -22.33 -10.90
CA GLY A 556 -11.13 -23.46 -11.07
C GLY A 556 -11.51 -23.77 -12.54
N GLY A 557 -11.37 -22.78 -13.42
CA GLY A 557 -11.60 -22.90 -14.86
C GLY A 557 -10.39 -23.35 -15.67
N LEU A 558 -9.21 -23.52 -15.04
CA LEU A 558 -8.02 -24.04 -15.70
C LEU A 558 -8.09 -25.56 -15.81
N LEU A 559 -8.15 -26.04 -17.02
CA LEU A 559 -8.11 -27.46 -17.33
C LEU A 559 -6.73 -27.81 -17.95
N PRO A 560 -6.29 -29.06 -17.88
CA PRO A 560 -5.14 -29.52 -18.66
C PRO A 560 -5.30 -29.15 -20.14
N GLY A 561 -4.27 -28.53 -20.73
CA GLY A 561 -4.31 -28.02 -22.11
C GLY A 561 -4.75 -26.55 -22.23
N CYS A 562 -4.99 -25.82 -21.14
CA CYS A 562 -5.14 -24.35 -21.16
C CYS A 562 -3.78 -23.64 -21.04
N ILE A 563 -3.69 -22.46 -21.66
CA ILE A 563 -2.58 -21.52 -21.54
C ILE A 563 -3.09 -20.15 -21.15
#